data_d38d62969134893d1011147718e5ef7b
#
_entry.id   d38d62969134893d1011147718e5ef7b
#
_cell.length_a   1.000
_cell.length_b   1.000
_cell.length_c   1.000
_cell.angle_alpha   90.00
_cell.angle_beta   90.00
_cell.angle_gamma   90.00
#
_symmetry.space_group_name_H-M   'P 1'
#
loop_
_entity.id
_entity.type
_entity.pdbx_description
1 polymer ?
#
loop_
_entity_poly.entity_id
_entity_poly.type
_entity_poly.pdbx_seq_one_letter_code
_entity_poly.pdbx_strand_id
1 'polypeptide(L)'
;MTRSIILFISISVSLHSQEDLLGLIDDNPKTIPVMATFKATRIVNAQSIEMPKPRILEFVILHRFGSMANGAYDLFGMDEAVIRFDLEYGFSDRLSIGIGRSSLNKTYDIFSKLKIVDQRTGHRSFPISLVLFTKMEIETIMKDMDMQDRYTYDVQLLLAKKLNR
;
A
#
# COMPACT_ATOMS: atom_id res chain seq x y z
N MET A 1 -16.17 38.83 58.30
CA MET A 1 -16.71 39.07 56.96
C MET A 1 -15.61 39.08 55.86
N THR A 2 -14.51 38.35 56.00
CA THR A 2 -13.37 38.46 55.08
C THR A 2 -13.00 37.16 54.38
N ARG A 3 -13.82 36.08 54.47
CA ARG A 3 -13.52 34.79 53.86
C ARG A 3 -14.26 34.49 52.54
N SER A 4 -15.29 35.28 52.19
CA SER A 4 -16.12 35.01 50.98
C SER A 4 -15.63 35.72 49.72
N ILE A 5 -14.74 36.71 49.83
CA ILE A 5 -14.26 37.50 48.69
C ILE A 5 -13.14 36.79 47.92
N ILE A 6 -12.35 35.95 48.61
CA ILE A 6 -11.20 35.22 47.99
C ILE A 6 -11.67 34.07 47.09
N LEU A 7 -12.85 33.47 47.31
CA LEU A 7 -13.39 32.39 46.52
C LEU A 7 -13.91 32.83 45.15
N PHE A 8 -14.30 34.09 45.00
CA PHE A 8 -14.84 34.64 43.73
C PHE A 8 -13.73 35.01 42.70
N ILE A 9 -12.54 35.31 43.19
CA ILE A 9 -11.39 35.70 42.32
C ILE A 9 -10.77 34.48 41.64
N SER A 10 -10.86 33.30 42.26
CA SER A 10 -10.29 32.06 41.70
C SER A 10 -11.07 31.48 40.51
N ILE A 11 -12.33 31.82 40.34
CA ILE A 11 -13.20 31.33 39.25
C ILE A 11 -12.99 32.13 37.95
N SER A 12 -12.59 33.40 38.08
CA SER A 12 -12.42 34.30 36.93
C SER A 12 -11.14 34.01 36.12
N VAL A 13 -10.12 33.32 36.68
CA VAL A 13 -8.89 33.03 36.00
C VAL A 13 -8.99 31.79 35.09
N SER A 14 -9.98 30.94 35.34
CA SER A 14 -10.14 29.68 34.56
C SER A 14 -10.85 29.88 33.21
N LEU A 15 -11.49 30.99 32.98
CA LEU A 15 -12.25 31.24 31.75
C LEU A 15 -11.41 31.81 30.58
N HIS A 16 -10.26 32.41 30.87
CA HIS A 16 -9.39 32.96 29.82
C HIS A 16 -8.49 31.92 29.16
N SER A 17 -8.34 30.74 29.74
CA SER A 17 -7.51 29.67 29.24
C SER A 17 -8.15 28.85 28.09
N GLN A 18 -9.46 28.95 27.91
CA GLN A 18 -10.18 28.18 26.87
C GLN A 18 -10.25 28.88 25.51
N GLU A 19 -10.24 30.21 25.49
CA GLU A 19 -10.25 30.96 24.22
C GLU A 19 -8.94 30.84 23.45
N ASP A 20 -7.81 30.68 24.14
CA ASP A 20 -6.46 30.56 23.50
C ASP A 20 -6.26 29.20 22.85
N LEU A 21 -6.91 28.13 23.31
CA LEU A 21 -6.87 26.81 22.71
C LEU A 21 -7.72 26.69 21.44
N LEU A 22 -8.82 27.44 21.34
CA LEU A 22 -9.65 27.46 20.12
C LEU A 22 -8.98 28.23 18.98
N GLY A 23 -8.13 29.21 19.27
CA GLY A 23 -7.31 29.92 18.28
C GLY A 23 -6.20 29.09 17.67
N LEU A 24 -5.83 27.96 18.31
CA LEU A 24 -4.87 26.99 17.78
C LEU A 24 -5.48 25.99 16.81
N ILE A 25 -6.81 25.90 16.75
CA ILE A 25 -7.52 25.10 15.74
C ILE A 25 -7.47 25.89 14.43
N ASP A 26 -6.55 25.49 13.58
CA ASP A 26 -6.42 26.01 12.23
C ASP A 26 -7.68 25.60 11.43
N ASP A 27 -8.64 26.52 11.33
CA ASP A 27 -9.91 26.33 10.59
C ASP A 27 -9.70 26.22 9.06
N ASN A 28 -8.46 26.26 8.62
CA ASN A 28 -8.14 26.11 7.20
C ASN A 28 -8.37 24.66 6.78
N PRO A 29 -9.29 24.36 5.87
CA PRO A 29 -9.62 23.00 5.47
C PRO A 29 -8.41 22.36 4.79
N LYS A 30 -7.61 21.67 5.60
CA LYS A 30 -6.42 20.96 5.09
C LYS A 30 -6.82 19.87 4.12
N THR A 31 -6.12 19.79 3.01
CA THR A 31 -6.23 18.65 2.09
C THR A 31 -5.51 17.45 2.71
N ILE A 32 -6.24 16.42 3.08
CA ILE A 32 -5.71 15.24 3.75
C ILE A 32 -5.70 14.08 2.75
N PRO A 33 -4.54 13.46 2.46
CA PRO A 33 -4.50 12.25 1.65
C PRO A 33 -5.19 11.10 2.39
N VAL A 34 -5.95 10.31 1.67
CA VAL A 34 -6.55 9.08 2.19
C VAL A 34 -5.49 7.99 2.19
N MET A 35 -5.17 7.49 3.37
CA MET A 35 -4.11 6.48 3.56
C MET A 35 -4.71 5.10 3.80
N ALA A 36 -3.94 4.06 3.43
CA ALA A 36 -4.25 2.66 3.70
C ALA A 36 -5.64 2.26 3.17
N THR A 37 -5.87 2.40 1.88
CA THR A 37 -7.04 1.85 1.21
C THR A 37 -7.02 0.32 1.29
N PHE A 38 -5.83 -0.26 1.18
CA PHE A 38 -5.53 -1.66 1.46
C PHE A 38 -4.47 -1.77 2.56
N LYS A 39 -4.43 -2.92 3.24
CA LYS A 39 -3.44 -3.17 4.31
C LYS A 39 -2.10 -3.69 3.79
N ALA A 40 -2.05 -4.14 2.54
CA ALA A 40 -0.86 -4.75 1.95
C ALA A 40 -0.62 -4.24 0.52
N THR A 41 0.61 -4.34 0.08
CA THR A 41 1.05 -3.99 -1.28
C THR A 41 0.56 -4.99 -2.33
N ARG A 42 0.03 -6.14 -1.90
CA ARG A 42 -0.52 -7.23 -2.71
C ARG A 42 -1.91 -7.63 -2.25
N ILE A 43 -2.77 -8.05 -3.18
CA ILE A 43 -4.09 -8.62 -2.91
C ILE A 43 -4.15 -10.00 -3.55
N VAL A 44 -3.93 -11.05 -2.75
CA VAL A 44 -3.86 -12.44 -3.22
C VAL A 44 -2.89 -12.57 -4.41
N ASN A 45 -3.39 -12.60 -5.64
CA ASN A 45 -2.61 -12.71 -6.88
C ASN A 45 -2.43 -11.38 -7.64
N ALA A 46 -3.07 -10.32 -7.16
CA ALA A 46 -3.06 -9.01 -7.81
C ALA A 46 -2.20 -8.00 -7.05
N GLN A 47 -1.85 -6.91 -7.72
CA GLN A 47 -1.23 -5.74 -7.11
C GLN A 47 -2.31 -4.89 -6.42
N SER A 48 -1.95 -4.23 -5.32
CA SER A 48 -2.75 -3.16 -4.76
C SER A 48 -2.19 -1.80 -5.15
N ILE A 49 -2.93 -0.74 -4.86
CA ILE A 49 -2.45 0.64 -5.03
C ILE A 49 -1.42 1.06 -3.97
N GLU A 50 -1.24 0.23 -2.93
CA GLU A 50 -0.29 0.52 -1.86
C GLU A 50 1.14 0.21 -2.30
N MET A 51 2.07 1.01 -1.79
CA MET A 51 3.51 0.91 -2.04
C MET A 51 4.27 1.04 -0.73
N PRO A 52 5.49 0.50 -0.64
CA PRO A 52 6.38 0.78 0.48
C PRO A 52 6.61 2.29 0.63
N LYS A 53 6.73 2.74 1.87
CA LYS A 53 7.08 4.15 2.15
C LYS A 53 8.48 4.48 1.59
N PRO A 54 8.78 5.77 1.34
CA PRO A 54 10.10 6.19 0.89
C PRO A 54 11.22 5.63 1.76
N ARG A 55 12.27 5.10 1.13
CA ARG A 55 13.45 4.50 1.76
C ARG A 55 13.17 3.22 2.54
N ILE A 56 12.03 2.58 2.33
CA ILE A 56 11.71 1.26 2.89
C ILE A 56 11.89 0.21 1.81
N LEU A 57 12.65 -0.83 2.15
CA LEU A 57 12.74 -2.06 1.38
C LEU A 57 11.79 -3.09 2.00
N GLU A 58 10.83 -3.55 1.22
CA GLU A 58 9.89 -4.61 1.60
C GLU A 58 10.32 -5.92 0.96
N PHE A 59 10.46 -6.97 1.77
CA PHE A 59 10.68 -8.34 1.31
C PHE A 59 9.39 -9.14 1.50
N VAL A 60 8.86 -9.70 0.42
CA VAL A 60 7.61 -10.46 0.42
C VAL A 60 7.85 -11.87 -0.06
N ILE A 61 7.34 -12.84 0.70
CA ILE A 61 7.33 -14.25 0.31
C ILE A 61 5.88 -14.63 0.02
N LEU A 62 5.60 -14.97 -1.23
CA LEU A 62 4.29 -15.44 -1.67
C LEU A 62 4.32 -16.94 -1.82
N HIS A 63 3.39 -17.60 -1.17
CA HIS A 63 3.19 -19.05 -1.24
C HIS A 63 1.87 -19.33 -1.97
N ARG A 64 1.92 -20.19 -2.98
CA ARG A 64 0.74 -20.69 -3.68
C ARG A 64 0.74 -22.19 -3.59
N PHE A 65 -0.36 -22.75 -3.15
CA PHE A 65 -0.59 -24.18 -3.13
C PHE A 65 -1.23 -24.64 -4.46
N GLY A 66 -0.99 -25.89 -4.83
CA GLY A 66 -1.62 -26.52 -5.97
C GLY A 66 -3.08 -26.81 -5.77
N SER A 67 -3.65 -27.67 -6.61
CA SER A 67 -5.03 -28.07 -6.53
C SER A 67 -5.31 -28.93 -5.29
N MET A 68 -6.39 -28.65 -4.58
CA MET A 68 -6.88 -29.47 -3.46
C MET A 68 -7.68 -30.71 -3.94
N ALA A 69 -7.86 -30.90 -5.25
CA ALA A 69 -8.75 -31.92 -5.81
C ALA A 69 -8.33 -33.36 -5.47
N ASN A 70 -7.03 -33.61 -5.31
CA ASN A 70 -6.49 -34.93 -5.00
C ASN A 70 -6.46 -35.24 -3.47
N GLY A 71 -6.93 -34.32 -2.64
CA GLY A 71 -7.10 -34.53 -1.20
C GLY A 71 -5.78 -34.86 -0.50
N ALA A 72 -5.82 -35.87 0.37
CA ALA A 72 -4.67 -36.26 1.18
C ALA A 72 -3.49 -36.86 0.38
N TYR A 73 -3.71 -37.29 -0.86
CA TYR A 73 -2.65 -37.87 -1.70
C TYR A 73 -1.57 -36.84 -2.02
N ASP A 74 -1.96 -35.59 -2.35
CA ASP A 74 -1.04 -34.48 -2.65
C ASP A 74 -0.95 -33.51 -1.47
N LEU A 75 -1.20 -33.98 -0.23
CA LEU A 75 -1.25 -33.15 0.97
C LEU A 75 -2.08 -31.87 0.76
N PHE A 76 -3.26 -32.01 0.12
CA PHE A 76 -4.16 -30.89 -0.20
C PHE A 76 -3.50 -29.78 -1.03
N GLY A 77 -2.64 -30.17 -1.99
CA GLY A 77 -1.95 -29.29 -2.92
C GLY A 77 -0.63 -28.70 -2.40
N MET A 78 -0.14 -29.15 -1.24
CA MET A 78 1.16 -28.70 -0.71
C MET A 78 2.34 -29.21 -1.53
N ASP A 79 2.23 -30.40 -2.15
CA ASP A 79 3.30 -30.99 -2.97
C ASP A 79 3.60 -30.19 -4.24
N GLU A 80 2.61 -29.43 -4.75
CA GLU A 80 2.72 -28.54 -5.90
C GLU A 80 2.92 -27.07 -5.51
N ALA A 81 3.48 -26.81 -4.32
CA ALA A 81 3.62 -25.44 -3.84
C ALA A 81 4.61 -24.63 -4.68
N VAL A 82 4.17 -23.46 -5.09
CA VAL A 82 4.99 -22.47 -5.79
C VAL A 82 5.34 -21.33 -4.85
N ILE A 83 6.63 -21.03 -4.75
CA ILE A 83 7.13 -19.92 -3.93
C ILE A 83 7.60 -18.80 -4.84
N ARG A 84 7.27 -17.57 -4.46
CA ARG A 84 7.77 -16.36 -5.10
C ARG A 84 8.37 -15.44 -4.04
N PHE A 85 9.54 -14.91 -4.34
CA PHE A 85 10.24 -13.90 -3.56
C PHE A 85 10.18 -12.57 -4.30
N ASP A 86 9.76 -11.52 -3.62
CA ASP A 86 9.76 -10.15 -4.13
C ASP A 86 10.54 -9.24 -3.20
N LEU A 87 11.33 -8.34 -3.78
CA LEU A 87 11.94 -7.21 -3.12
C LEU A 87 11.39 -5.94 -3.77
N GLU A 88 10.71 -5.10 -3.00
CA GLU A 88 10.15 -3.84 -3.48
C GLU A 88 10.70 -2.67 -2.66
N TYR A 89 11.27 -1.67 -3.31
CA TYR A 89 11.84 -0.48 -2.67
C TYR A 89 11.05 0.77 -3.01
N GLY A 90 10.65 1.52 -1.98
CA GLY A 90 10.02 2.82 -2.12
C GLY A 90 11.03 3.92 -2.36
N PHE A 91 11.09 4.46 -3.58
CA PHE A 91 11.94 5.61 -3.89
C PHE A 91 11.33 6.92 -3.42
N SER A 92 10.02 7.03 -3.54
CA SER A 92 9.25 8.20 -3.12
C SER A 92 7.83 7.80 -2.74
N ASP A 93 7.01 8.75 -2.28
CA ASP A 93 5.58 8.52 -2.03
C ASP A 93 4.78 8.14 -3.29
N ARG A 94 5.41 8.28 -4.48
CA ARG A 94 4.76 8.05 -5.77
C ARG A 94 5.41 6.97 -6.62
N LEU A 95 6.60 6.51 -6.27
CA LEU A 95 7.35 5.55 -7.08
C LEU A 95 7.94 4.45 -6.22
N SER A 96 7.63 3.21 -6.55
CA SER A 96 8.36 2.03 -6.10
C SER A 96 8.84 1.19 -7.27
N ILE A 97 9.94 0.48 -7.06
CA ILE A 97 10.51 -0.47 -8.02
C ILE A 97 10.80 -1.75 -7.24
N GLY A 98 10.56 -2.87 -7.88
CA GLY A 98 10.83 -4.17 -7.27
C GLY A 98 11.36 -5.17 -8.27
N ILE A 99 11.96 -6.22 -7.72
CA ILE A 99 12.40 -7.39 -8.45
C ILE A 99 11.76 -8.63 -7.83
N GLY A 100 11.42 -9.59 -8.65
CA GLY A 100 10.80 -10.83 -8.22
C GLY A 100 11.47 -12.07 -8.80
N ARG A 101 11.35 -13.18 -8.08
CA ARG A 101 11.71 -14.49 -8.56
C ARG A 101 10.67 -15.52 -8.17
N SER A 102 10.13 -16.25 -9.15
CA SER A 102 9.22 -17.37 -8.91
C SER A 102 9.94 -18.71 -9.08
N SER A 103 9.57 -19.71 -8.29
CA SER A 103 10.00 -21.10 -8.50
C SER A 103 9.33 -21.72 -9.72
N LEU A 104 8.13 -21.23 -10.10
CA LEU A 104 7.45 -21.65 -11.33
C LEU A 104 8.25 -21.18 -12.53
N ASN A 105 8.62 -22.11 -13.41
CA ASN A 105 9.43 -21.89 -14.61
C ASN A 105 10.73 -21.10 -14.36
N LYS A 106 11.18 -21.00 -13.10
CA LYS A 106 12.33 -20.17 -12.67
C LYS A 106 12.28 -18.78 -13.28
N THR A 107 11.12 -18.14 -13.15
CA THR A 107 10.84 -16.83 -13.72
C THR A 107 11.48 -15.73 -12.87
N TYR A 108 12.08 -14.75 -13.52
CA TYR A 108 12.56 -13.52 -12.91
C TYR A 108 11.78 -12.35 -13.50
N ASP A 109 11.54 -11.34 -12.69
CA ASP A 109 10.86 -10.13 -13.15
C ASP A 109 11.36 -8.87 -12.46
N ILE A 110 11.15 -7.76 -13.14
CA ILE A 110 11.26 -6.42 -12.61
C ILE A 110 9.91 -5.74 -12.76
N PHE A 111 9.49 -5.01 -11.74
CA PHE A 111 8.23 -4.29 -11.77
C PHE A 111 8.35 -2.90 -11.16
N SER A 112 7.44 -2.02 -11.53
CA SER A 112 7.33 -0.70 -10.94
C SER A 112 5.87 -0.32 -10.68
N LYS A 113 5.64 0.53 -9.68
CA LYS A 113 4.37 1.19 -9.40
C LYS A 113 4.59 2.69 -9.41
N LEU A 114 3.80 3.38 -10.20
CA LEU A 114 3.77 4.84 -10.26
C LEU A 114 2.40 5.34 -9.85
N LYS A 115 2.34 6.04 -8.73
CA LYS A 115 1.12 6.66 -8.23
C LYS A 115 0.87 7.96 -8.99
N ILE A 116 -0.19 7.97 -9.81
CA ILE A 116 -0.56 9.11 -10.64
C ILE A 116 -1.37 10.11 -9.81
N VAL A 117 -2.38 9.61 -9.09
CA VAL A 117 -3.28 10.42 -8.25
C VAL A 117 -3.57 9.71 -6.94
N ASP A 118 -3.63 10.46 -5.84
CA ASP A 118 -4.08 10.02 -4.53
C ASP A 118 -5.51 10.49 -4.25
N GLN A 119 -6.31 9.62 -3.66
CA GLN A 119 -7.58 10.03 -3.07
C GLN A 119 -7.31 11.00 -1.92
N ARG A 120 -8.04 12.12 -1.90
CA ARG A 120 -7.88 13.19 -0.92
C ARG A 120 -9.25 13.69 -0.44
N THR A 121 -9.30 14.11 0.80
CA THR A 121 -10.45 14.77 1.42
C THR A 121 -10.09 16.21 1.82
N GLY A 122 -11.08 17.09 1.95
CA GLY A 122 -10.87 18.50 2.31
C GLY A 122 -10.99 19.44 1.10
N HIS A 123 -10.30 20.56 1.15
CA HIS A 123 -10.47 21.68 0.20
C HIS A 123 -10.20 21.29 -1.28
N ARG A 124 -9.19 20.43 -1.52
CA ARG A 124 -8.88 19.85 -2.86
C ARG A 124 -9.15 18.36 -2.83
N SER A 125 -10.41 17.98 -2.67
CA SER A 125 -10.79 16.58 -2.64
C SER A 125 -10.65 15.94 -4.02
N PHE A 126 -10.14 14.68 -4.04
CA PHE A 126 -10.13 13.85 -5.22
C PHE A 126 -10.67 12.47 -4.84
N PRO A 127 -11.67 11.93 -5.56
CA PRO A 127 -12.47 10.82 -5.05
C PRO A 127 -11.83 9.44 -5.16
N ILE A 128 -10.74 9.30 -5.91
CA ILE A 128 -10.11 7.99 -6.22
C ILE A 128 -8.59 8.07 -6.14
N SER A 129 -7.95 6.92 -5.97
CA SER A 129 -6.51 6.73 -6.18
C SER A 129 -6.26 5.99 -7.49
N LEU A 130 -5.21 6.37 -8.22
CA LEU A 130 -4.82 5.79 -9.50
C LEU A 130 -3.33 5.49 -9.48
N VAL A 131 -2.99 4.24 -9.77
CA VAL A 131 -1.61 3.74 -9.84
C VAL A 131 -1.38 2.99 -11.15
N LEU A 132 -0.31 3.31 -11.83
CA LEU A 132 0.19 2.54 -12.97
C LEU A 132 1.15 1.47 -12.44
N PHE A 133 0.87 0.23 -12.74
CA PHE A 133 1.77 -0.90 -12.50
C PHE A 133 2.32 -1.41 -13.83
N THR A 134 3.62 -1.65 -13.87
CA THR A 134 4.29 -2.26 -15.03
C THR A 134 5.21 -3.38 -14.56
N LYS A 135 5.25 -4.47 -15.29
CA LYS A 135 6.12 -5.61 -15.03
C LYS A 135 6.70 -6.15 -16.34
N MET A 136 7.96 -6.51 -16.32
CA MET A 136 8.62 -7.30 -17.34
C MET A 136 9.15 -8.58 -16.70
N GLU A 137 8.88 -9.71 -17.32
CA GLU A 137 9.17 -11.04 -16.81
C GLU A 137 9.93 -11.85 -17.84
N ILE A 138 10.89 -12.67 -17.38
CA ILE A 138 11.65 -13.60 -18.22
C ILE A 138 11.60 -15.02 -17.65
N GLU A 139 11.20 -15.98 -18.46
CA GLU A 139 11.26 -17.40 -18.14
C GLU A 139 12.64 -17.96 -18.47
N THR A 140 13.27 -18.69 -17.52
CA THR A 140 14.65 -19.17 -17.69
C THR A 140 14.77 -20.66 -18.02
N ILE A 141 13.68 -21.43 -17.85
CA ILE A 141 13.69 -22.88 -18.12
C ILE A 141 13.67 -23.20 -19.61
N MET A 142 12.95 -22.44 -20.40
CA MET A 142 12.73 -22.70 -21.82
C MET A 142 13.94 -22.28 -22.65
N LYS A 143 15.01 -23.11 -22.65
CA LYS A 143 16.25 -22.83 -23.37
C LYS A 143 16.12 -22.94 -24.89
N ASP A 144 15.11 -23.68 -25.37
CA ASP A 144 14.91 -23.96 -26.80
C ASP A 144 14.01 -22.94 -27.51
N MET A 145 13.48 -21.96 -26.77
CA MET A 145 12.68 -20.85 -27.33
C MET A 145 13.57 -19.65 -27.68
N ASP A 146 13.20 -18.93 -28.73
CA ASP A 146 13.84 -17.68 -29.06
C ASP A 146 13.80 -16.71 -27.90
N MET A 147 14.83 -15.89 -27.75
CA MET A 147 14.93 -14.93 -26.64
C MET A 147 13.70 -14.00 -26.55
N GLN A 148 13.09 -13.65 -27.67
CA GLN A 148 11.92 -12.78 -27.71
C GLN A 148 10.67 -13.41 -27.11
N ASP A 149 10.48 -14.71 -27.28
CA ASP A 149 9.30 -15.45 -26.79
C ASP A 149 9.35 -15.73 -25.28
N ARG A 150 10.51 -15.49 -24.65
CA ARG A 150 10.73 -15.71 -23.23
C ARG A 150 10.34 -14.49 -22.36
N TYR A 151 10.09 -13.34 -22.98
CA TYR A 151 9.72 -12.13 -22.28
C TYR A 151 8.19 -11.95 -22.25
N THR A 152 7.69 -11.62 -21.08
CA THR A 152 6.28 -11.25 -20.89
C THR A 152 6.21 -9.85 -20.28
N TYR A 153 5.29 -9.04 -20.79
CA TYR A 153 5.05 -7.68 -20.31
C TYR A 153 3.64 -7.58 -19.75
N ASP A 154 3.51 -6.93 -18.60
CA ASP A 154 2.23 -6.68 -17.96
C ASP A 154 2.13 -5.18 -17.62
N VAL A 155 1.05 -4.55 -18.05
CA VAL A 155 0.75 -3.15 -17.76
C VAL A 155 -0.66 -3.08 -17.22
N GLN A 156 -0.82 -2.58 -15.99
CA GLN A 156 -2.11 -2.48 -15.31
C GLN A 156 -2.35 -1.06 -14.81
N LEU A 157 -3.56 -0.58 -14.96
CA LEU A 157 -4.05 0.63 -14.34
C LEU A 157 -4.91 0.26 -13.13
N LEU A 158 -4.39 0.50 -11.94
CA LEU A 158 -5.04 0.16 -10.68
C LEU A 158 -5.82 1.37 -10.18
N LEU A 159 -7.12 1.18 -9.98
CA LEU A 159 -8.03 2.20 -9.50
C LEU A 159 -8.67 1.74 -8.20
N ALA A 160 -8.63 2.59 -7.19
CA ALA A 160 -9.21 2.28 -5.89
C ALA A 160 -9.88 3.49 -5.24
N LYS A 161 -10.89 3.21 -4.41
CA LYS A 161 -11.59 4.19 -3.60
C LYS A 161 -11.83 3.62 -2.21
N LYS A 162 -11.39 4.34 -1.19
CA LYS A 162 -11.76 4.05 0.20
C LYS A 162 -13.10 4.72 0.49
N LEU A 163 -14.09 3.92 0.84
CA LEU A 163 -15.48 4.39 1.07
C LEU A 163 -15.71 4.89 2.49
N ASN A 164 -15.02 4.26 3.48
CA ASN A 164 -15.14 4.62 4.90
C ASN A 164 -13.80 5.11 5.44
N ARG A 165 -13.86 6.04 6.40
CA ARG A 165 -12.70 6.56 7.14
C ARG A 165 -12.34 5.63 8.29
#